data_ecb077eb00731356749b4418c00e95d0
#
_entry.id   ecb077eb00731356749b4418c00e95d0
#
_cell.length_a   1.000
_cell.length_b   1.000
_cell.length_c   1.000
_cell.angle_alpha   90.00
_cell.angle_beta   90.00
_cell.angle_gamma   90.00
#
_symmetry.space_group_name_H-M   'P 1'
#
loop_
_entity.id
_entity.type
_entity.pdbx_description
1 polymer ?
#
loop_
_entity_poly.entity_id
_entity_poly.type
_entity_poly.pdbx_seq_one_letter_code
_entity_poly.pdbx_strand_id
1 'polypeptide(L)'
;MVDRNFIGRVIPAHFANVEASRLRLFAQATGETRPEYIDDTAARAAGHQALPAPPTYVLCLDLDMPEPFKWIVDIGVDMLQVLHGSERFRYFAPVYAGDRLTFSSRIADILQKKSSKKAFVVKETEVTNQRGVKVAELRATIVVREL
;
A
#
# COMPACT_ATOMS: atom_id res chain seq x y z
N MET A 1 -1.50 19.40 -16.36
CA MET A 1 -1.24 19.63 -14.90
C MET A 1 -2.41 19.07 -14.10
N VAL A 2 -2.14 18.45 -12.95
CA VAL A 2 -3.20 17.85 -12.10
C VAL A 2 -3.89 18.95 -11.31
N ASP A 3 -5.24 18.94 -11.26
CA ASP A 3 -6.02 19.95 -10.53
C ASP A 3 -5.86 19.75 -9.02
N ARG A 4 -5.46 20.82 -8.32
CA ARG A 4 -5.28 20.81 -6.86
C ARG A 4 -6.58 20.74 -6.07
N ASN A 5 -7.72 20.98 -6.71
CA ASN A 5 -9.04 20.81 -6.08
C ASN A 5 -9.32 19.35 -5.68
N PHE A 6 -8.55 18.39 -6.19
CA PHE A 6 -8.62 17.00 -5.75
C PHE A 6 -7.93 16.72 -4.40
N ILE A 7 -7.21 17.67 -3.81
CA ILE A 7 -6.64 17.51 -2.47
C ILE A 7 -7.76 17.31 -1.46
N GLY A 8 -7.65 16.28 -0.62
CA GLY A 8 -8.66 15.86 0.34
C GLY A 8 -9.68 14.86 -0.20
N ARG A 9 -9.69 14.58 -1.52
CA ARG A 9 -10.60 13.59 -2.11
C ARG A 9 -10.36 12.23 -1.48
N VAL A 10 -11.44 11.66 -0.94
CA VAL A 10 -11.45 10.29 -0.40
C VAL A 10 -11.55 9.30 -1.55
N ILE A 11 -10.73 8.28 -1.50
CA ILE A 11 -10.76 7.14 -2.41
C ILE A 11 -11.60 6.06 -1.75
N PRO A 12 -12.50 5.38 -2.48
CA PRO A 12 -13.32 4.30 -1.90
C PRO A 12 -12.47 3.27 -1.17
N ALA A 13 -12.85 2.95 0.07
CA ALA A 13 -12.15 1.96 0.87
C ALA A 13 -12.33 0.55 0.28
N HIS A 14 -11.32 -0.29 0.45
CA HIS A 14 -11.39 -1.69 0.04
C HIS A 14 -10.82 -2.61 1.13
N PHE A 15 -11.01 -3.91 0.94
CA PHE A 15 -10.59 -4.96 1.87
C PHE A 15 -9.67 -5.93 1.16
N ALA A 16 -8.69 -6.46 1.89
CA ALA A 16 -7.87 -7.57 1.44
C ALA A 16 -7.64 -8.57 2.57
N ASN A 17 -7.63 -9.85 2.23
CA ASN A 17 -7.31 -10.92 3.17
C ASN A 17 -5.81 -11.23 3.12
N VAL A 18 -5.25 -11.50 4.27
CA VAL A 18 -3.84 -11.88 4.40
C VAL A 18 -3.74 -13.40 4.39
N GLU A 19 -3.32 -13.95 3.25
CA GLU A 19 -3.26 -15.40 3.04
C GLU A 19 -1.83 -15.92 3.24
N ALA A 20 -1.66 -16.96 4.07
CA ALA A 20 -0.36 -17.54 4.41
C ALA A 20 0.42 -18.00 3.17
N SER A 21 -0.26 -18.60 2.17
CA SER A 21 0.37 -19.03 0.93
C SER A 21 0.99 -17.87 0.15
N ARG A 22 0.30 -16.73 0.10
CA ARG A 22 0.78 -15.52 -0.58
C ARG A 22 1.94 -14.87 0.17
N LEU A 23 1.93 -14.91 1.51
CA LEU A 23 3.05 -14.43 2.32
C LEU A 23 4.32 -15.22 2.04
N ARG A 24 4.22 -16.57 1.99
CA ARG A 24 5.36 -17.44 1.65
C ARG A 24 5.89 -17.19 0.25
N LEU A 25 4.99 -17.03 -0.72
CA LEU A 25 5.37 -16.71 -2.10
C LEU A 25 6.12 -15.36 -2.17
N PHE A 26 5.62 -14.34 -1.47
CA PHE A 26 6.26 -13.03 -1.42
C PHE A 26 7.63 -13.10 -0.73
N ALA A 27 7.75 -13.80 0.39
CA ALA A 27 9.02 -14.03 1.07
C ALA A 27 10.04 -14.69 0.11
N GLN A 28 9.63 -15.74 -0.60
CA GLN A 28 10.48 -16.41 -1.60
C GLN A 28 10.88 -15.45 -2.73
N ALA A 29 9.93 -14.68 -3.27
CA ALA A 29 10.18 -13.76 -4.39
C ALA A 29 11.12 -12.61 -4.03
N THR A 30 11.13 -12.18 -2.78
CA THR A 30 11.99 -11.10 -2.27
C THR A 30 13.30 -11.60 -1.66
N GLY A 31 13.55 -12.91 -1.66
CA GLY A 31 14.74 -13.50 -1.08
C GLY A 31 14.77 -13.45 0.46
N GLU A 32 13.61 -13.38 1.11
CA GLU A 32 13.51 -13.46 2.57
C GLU A 32 13.78 -14.90 3.02
N THR A 33 14.76 -15.08 3.90
CA THR A 33 15.20 -16.40 4.36
C THR A 33 14.94 -16.65 5.84
N ARG A 34 14.48 -15.65 6.59
CA ARG A 34 14.20 -15.80 8.01
C ARG A 34 13.02 -16.75 8.22
N PRO A 35 13.19 -17.79 9.06
CA PRO A 35 12.20 -18.87 9.20
C PRO A 35 10.83 -18.37 9.64
N GLU A 36 10.75 -17.32 10.46
CA GLU A 36 9.49 -16.77 10.96
C GLU A 36 8.55 -16.22 9.86
N TYR A 37 9.07 -15.93 8.66
CA TYR A 37 8.25 -15.50 7.52
C TYR A 37 7.83 -16.65 6.59
N ILE A 38 8.30 -17.87 6.86
CA ILE A 38 8.14 -19.02 5.96
C ILE A 38 7.39 -20.16 6.64
N ASP A 39 7.67 -20.41 7.91
CA ASP A 39 7.17 -21.55 8.68
C ASP A 39 6.37 -21.12 9.91
N ASP A 40 5.17 -21.70 10.08
CA ASP A 40 4.27 -21.35 11.19
C ASP A 40 4.85 -21.73 12.57
N THR A 41 5.61 -22.83 12.65
CA THR A 41 6.23 -23.26 13.91
C THR A 41 7.35 -22.29 14.29
N ALA A 42 8.17 -21.90 13.35
CA ALA A 42 9.22 -20.91 13.56
C ALA A 42 8.64 -19.52 13.91
N ALA A 43 7.55 -19.12 13.26
CA ALA A 43 6.85 -17.88 13.60
C ALA A 43 6.38 -17.86 15.05
N ARG A 44 5.76 -18.96 15.51
CA ARG A 44 5.30 -19.10 16.91
C ARG A 44 6.47 -19.13 17.89
N ALA A 45 7.55 -19.82 17.54
CA ALA A 45 8.77 -19.84 18.35
C ALA A 45 9.40 -18.44 18.48
N ALA A 46 9.26 -17.60 17.46
CA ALA A 46 9.68 -16.20 17.47
C ALA A 46 8.70 -15.24 18.19
N GLY A 47 7.60 -15.77 18.76
CA GLY A 47 6.62 -15.00 19.52
C GLY A 47 5.45 -14.43 18.69
N HIS A 48 5.32 -14.83 17.44
CA HIS A 48 4.18 -14.44 16.59
C HIS A 48 2.98 -15.36 16.81
N GLN A 49 1.76 -14.80 16.72
CA GLN A 49 0.53 -15.60 16.83
C GLN A 49 0.22 -16.44 15.58
N ALA A 50 0.72 -15.98 14.44
CA ALA A 50 0.60 -16.63 13.14
C ALA A 50 1.76 -16.17 12.24
N LEU A 51 1.82 -16.63 11.00
CA LEU A 51 2.83 -16.20 10.03
C LEU A 51 2.74 -14.67 9.82
N PRO A 52 3.77 -13.89 10.15
CA PRO A 52 3.74 -12.45 9.95
C PRO A 52 3.93 -12.10 8.48
N ALA A 53 3.30 -11.02 8.04
CA ALA A 53 3.53 -10.46 6.72
C ALA A 53 4.95 -9.86 6.66
N PRO A 54 5.75 -10.19 5.64
CA PRO A 54 7.03 -9.51 5.42
C PRO A 54 6.82 -8.00 5.25
N PRO A 55 7.80 -7.17 5.65
CA PRO A 55 7.75 -5.73 5.41
C PRO A 55 7.48 -5.44 3.93
N THR A 56 6.72 -4.39 3.65
CA THR A 56 6.26 -3.97 2.32
C THR A 56 5.14 -4.79 1.67
N TYR A 57 4.84 -6.01 2.14
CA TYR A 57 3.75 -6.81 1.57
C TYR A 57 2.38 -6.11 1.63
N VAL A 58 2.17 -5.22 2.59
CA VAL A 58 0.93 -4.43 2.73
C VAL A 58 0.64 -3.59 1.47
N LEU A 59 1.67 -3.17 0.72
CA LEU A 59 1.47 -2.51 -0.58
C LEU A 59 0.85 -3.47 -1.60
N CYS A 60 1.24 -4.74 -1.62
CA CYS A 60 0.64 -5.73 -2.52
C CYS A 60 -0.86 -5.89 -2.22
N LEU A 61 -1.23 -5.83 -0.93
CA LEU A 61 -2.63 -5.91 -0.50
C LEU A 61 -3.41 -4.63 -0.82
N ASP A 62 -2.78 -3.46 -0.76
CA ASP A 62 -3.40 -2.17 -1.19
C ASP A 62 -3.74 -2.18 -2.69
N LEU A 63 -2.98 -2.94 -3.47
CA LEU A 63 -3.19 -3.10 -4.91
C LEU A 63 -4.04 -4.33 -5.29
N ASP A 64 -4.41 -5.18 -4.32
CA ASP A 64 -5.17 -6.41 -4.54
C ASP A 64 -6.68 -6.14 -4.65
N MET A 65 -7.04 -5.37 -5.65
CA MET A 65 -8.42 -4.98 -5.95
C MET A 65 -8.61 -4.80 -7.45
N PRO A 66 -9.84 -4.93 -7.97
CA PRO A 66 -10.12 -4.51 -9.33
C PRO A 66 -9.79 -3.02 -9.52
N GLU A 67 -9.13 -2.67 -10.59
CA GLU A 67 -8.81 -1.29 -10.97
C GLU A 67 -8.06 -0.46 -9.89
N PRO A 68 -6.91 -0.94 -9.35
CA PRO A 68 -6.21 -0.28 -8.23
C PRO A 68 -5.73 1.15 -8.55
N PHE A 69 -5.68 1.53 -9.81
CA PHE A 69 -5.25 2.84 -10.28
C PHE A 69 -6.40 3.73 -10.77
N LYS A 70 -7.66 3.27 -10.64
CA LYS A 70 -8.82 4.04 -11.08
C LYS A 70 -8.84 5.46 -10.51
N TRP A 71 -8.44 5.64 -9.26
CA TRP A 71 -8.41 6.93 -8.59
C TRP A 71 -7.48 7.94 -9.28
N ILE A 72 -6.41 7.49 -9.97
CA ILE A 72 -5.50 8.33 -10.76
C ILE A 72 -6.20 8.77 -12.05
N VAL A 73 -6.88 7.84 -12.71
CA VAL A 73 -7.67 8.12 -13.92
C VAL A 73 -8.82 9.09 -13.60
N ASP A 74 -9.48 8.92 -12.46
CA ASP A 74 -10.61 9.75 -12.01
C ASP A 74 -10.24 11.22 -11.72
N ILE A 75 -8.95 11.52 -11.57
CA ILE A 75 -8.45 12.90 -11.45
C ILE A 75 -7.89 13.43 -12.79
N GLY A 76 -8.19 12.75 -13.90
CA GLY A 76 -7.84 13.19 -15.25
C GLY A 76 -6.39 12.92 -15.65
N VAL A 77 -5.70 11.98 -14.99
CA VAL A 77 -4.31 11.63 -15.32
C VAL A 77 -4.29 10.41 -16.23
N ASP A 78 -3.55 10.51 -17.32
CA ASP A 78 -3.27 9.38 -18.20
C ASP A 78 -2.21 8.48 -17.57
N MET A 79 -2.50 7.17 -17.49
CA MET A 79 -1.59 6.17 -16.91
C MET A 79 -0.24 6.09 -17.63
N LEU A 80 -0.16 6.47 -18.89
CA LEU A 80 1.12 6.55 -19.63
C LEU A 80 2.06 7.64 -19.09
N GLN A 81 1.53 8.60 -18.35
CA GLN A 81 2.29 9.68 -17.73
C GLN A 81 2.77 9.34 -16.32
N VAL A 82 2.31 8.21 -15.76
CA VAL A 82 2.47 7.87 -14.35
C VAL A 82 3.75 7.08 -14.08
N LEU A 83 4.46 7.50 -13.03
CA LEU A 83 5.56 6.73 -12.43
C LEU A 83 5.33 6.62 -10.91
N HIS A 84 5.66 5.49 -10.33
CA HIS A 84 5.73 5.36 -8.88
C HIS A 84 7.03 6.02 -8.39
N GLY A 85 6.91 7.11 -7.65
CA GLY A 85 8.04 7.91 -7.18
C GLY A 85 8.62 7.40 -5.87
N SER A 86 7.77 7.17 -4.88
CA SER A 86 8.18 6.62 -3.58
C SER A 86 7.02 6.01 -2.83
N GLU A 87 7.34 5.08 -1.93
CA GLU A 87 6.42 4.53 -0.95
C GLU A 87 7.06 4.60 0.44
N ARG A 88 6.29 5.08 1.43
CA ARG A 88 6.69 5.07 2.83
C ARG A 88 5.72 4.24 3.63
N PHE A 89 6.25 3.39 4.48
CA PHE A 89 5.50 2.56 5.42
C PHE A 89 5.78 3.01 6.85
N ARG A 90 4.73 3.09 7.66
CA ARG A 90 4.82 3.22 9.10
C ARG A 90 3.95 2.17 9.74
N TYR A 91 4.55 1.26 10.51
CA TYR A 91 3.86 0.17 11.17
C TYR A 91 3.58 0.50 12.64
N PHE A 92 2.39 0.12 13.10
CA PHE A 92 1.92 0.29 14.48
C PHE A 92 1.69 -1.05 15.16
N ALA A 93 1.40 -2.09 14.38
CA ALA A 93 1.23 -3.46 14.83
C ALA A 93 1.60 -4.44 13.70
N PRO A 94 1.99 -5.68 14.04
CA PRO A 94 2.21 -6.72 13.05
C PRO A 94 0.93 -7.05 12.29
N VAL A 95 1.10 -7.46 11.03
CA VAL A 95 0.05 -8.01 10.19
C VAL A 95 0.30 -9.51 10.07
N TYR A 96 -0.73 -10.32 10.25
CA TYR A 96 -0.62 -11.77 10.29
C TYR A 96 -1.47 -12.46 9.24
N ALA A 97 -1.05 -13.65 8.84
CA ALA A 97 -1.91 -14.55 8.09
C ALA A 97 -3.25 -14.76 8.82
N GLY A 98 -4.36 -14.65 8.10
CA GLY A 98 -5.71 -14.68 8.64
C GLY A 98 -6.32 -13.32 8.96
N ASP A 99 -5.53 -12.25 8.97
CA ASP A 99 -6.08 -10.90 9.09
C ASP A 99 -6.89 -10.50 7.85
N ARG A 100 -7.92 -9.69 8.08
CA ARG A 100 -8.62 -8.95 7.03
C ARG A 100 -8.33 -7.46 7.21
N LEU A 101 -7.66 -6.87 6.24
CA LEU A 101 -7.26 -5.47 6.28
C LEU A 101 -8.26 -4.59 5.53
N THR A 102 -8.52 -3.42 6.08
CA THR A 102 -9.26 -2.33 5.44
C THR A 102 -8.29 -1.22 5.08
N PHE A 103 -8.34 -0.78 3.85
CA PHE A 103 -7.53 0.31 3.31
C PHE A 103 -8.41 1.53 3.09
N SER A 104 -8.15 2.61 3.82
CA SER A 104 -8.86 3.89 3.74
C SER A 104 -7.90 4.95 3.24
N SER A 105 -8.13 5.43 2.03
CA SER A 105 -7.17 6.28 1.31
C SER A 105 -7.74 7.64 0.97
N ARG A 106 -6.85 8.64 0.85
CA ARG A 106 -7.18 9.98 0.35
C ARG A 106 -6.03 10.56 -0.46
N ILE A 107 -6.33 11.53 -1.29
CA ILE A 107 -5.30 12.39 -1.91
C ILE A 107 -4.90 13.41 -0.87
N ALA A 108 -3.69 13.29 -0.35
CA ALA A 108 -3.19 14.14 0.73
C ALA A 108 -2.60 15.45 0.22
N ASP A 109 -1.94 15.43 -0.94
CA ASP A 109 -1.33 16.61 -1.53
C ASP A 109 -1.15 16.46 -3.05
N ILE A 110 -1.06 17.60 -3.75
CA ILE A 110 -0.71 17.70 -5.16
C ILE A 110 0.29 18.83 -5.31
N LEU A 111 1.54 18.47 -5.56
CA LEU A 111 2.64 19.41 -5.77
C LEU A 111 2.94 19.53 -7.26
N GLN A 112 3.14 20.74 -7.74
CA GLN A 112 3.49 21.00 -9.14
C GLN A 112 4.81 21.72 -9.22
N LYS A 113 5.72 21.19 -10.01
CA LYS A 113 7.01 21.79 -10.27
C LYS A 113 7.07 22.28 -11.74
N LYS A 114 6.70 23.54 -11.95
CA LYS A 114 6.61 24.14 -13.29
C LYS A 114 7.90 23.98 -14.11
N SER A 115 9.06 24.14 -13.47
CA SER A 115 10.37 24.05 -14.13
C SER A 115 10.71 22.68 -14.70
N SER A 116 10.08 21.60 -14.20
CA SER A 116 10.36 20.21 -14.63
C SER A 116 9.18 19.55 -15.35
N LYS A 117 8.07 20.27 -15.59
CA LYS A 117 6.84 19.73 -16.18
C LYS A 117 6.35 18.45 -15.48
N LYS A 118 6.43 18.44 -14.16
CA LYS A 118 6.03 17.30 -13.33
C LYS A 118 5.04 17.74 -12.27
N ALA A 119 4.08 16.86 -11.99
CA ALA A 119 3.25 16.93 -10.82
C ALA A 119 3.54 15.72 -9.91
N PHE A 120 3.37 15.90 -8.62
CA PHE A 120 3.50 14.85 -7.60
C PHE A 120 2.17 14.75 -6.88
N VAL A 121 1.52 13.61 -7.01
CA VAL A 121 0.26 13.31 -6.31
C VAL A 121 0.58 12.41 -5.14
N VAL A 122 0.23 12.85 -3.93
CA VAL A 122 0.49 12.11 -2.69
C VAL A 122 -0.79 11.44 -2.24
N LYS A 123 -0.77 10.11 -2.18
CA LYS A 123 -1.83 9.30 -1.58
C LYS A 123 -1.42 8.89 -0.17
N GLU A 124 -2.29 9.10 0.80
CA GLU A 124 -2.16 8.53 2.15
C GLU A 124 -3.20 7.47 2.35
N THR A 125 -2.79 6.34 2.94
CA THR A 125 -3.64 5.19 3.23
C THR A 125 -3.48 4.80 4.69
N GLU A 126 -4.58 4.76 5.44
CA GLU A 126 -4.64 4.14 6.75
C GLU A 126 -5.08 2.68 6.59
N VAL A 127 -4.38 1.78 7.26
CA VAL A 127 -4.66 0.33 7.22
C VAL A 127 -5.07 -0.14 8.60
N THR A 128 -6.26 -0.70 8.71
CA THR A 128 -6.79 -1.29 9.95
C THR A 128 -7.10 -2.77 9.76
N ASN A 129 -6.96 -3.56 10.82
CA ASN A 129 -7.37 -4.96 10.79
C ASN A 129 -8.86 -5.14 11.15
N GLN A 130 -9.35 -6.38 11.13
CA GLN A 130 -10.75 -6.74 11.44
C GLN A 130 -11.18 -6.38 12.87
N ARG A 131 -10.26 -6.06 13.76
CA ARG A 131 -10.53 -5.62 15.15
C ARG A 131 -10.55 -4.09 15.26
N GLY A 132 -10.42 -3.36 14.14
CA GLY A 132 -10.32 -1.90 14.13
C GLY A 132 -8.96 -1.37 14.62
N VAL A 133 -7.95 -2.22 14.77
CA VAL A 133 -6.61 -1.81 15.15
C VAL A 133 -5.89 -1.27 13.94
N LYS A 134 -5.35 -0.05 14.05
CA LYS A 134 -4.48 0.53 13.04
C LYS A 134 -3.17 -0.25 13.01
N VAL A 135 -2.87 -0.87 11.88
CA VAL A 135 -1.65 -1.69 11.70
C VAL A 135 -0.58 -0.96 10.90
N ALA A 136 -0.97 -0.13 9.94
CA ALA A 136 -0.01 0.62 9.13
C ALA A 136 -0.58 1.94 8.61
N GLU A 137 0.31 2.82 8.22
CA GLU A 137 0.10 3.95 7.32
C GLU A 137 1.03 3.82 6.12
N LEU A 138 0.47 4.03 4.93
CA LEU A 138 1.21 4.09 3.68
C LEU A 138 1.14 5.51 3.13
N ARG A 139 2.25 5.96 2.54
CA ARG A 139 2.30 7.24 1.84
C ARG A 139 2.99 7.05 0.50
N ALA A 140 2.19 7.01 -0.55
CA ALA A 140 2.64 6.91 -1.93
C ALA A 140 2.84 8.29 -2.55
N THR A 141 3.92 8.48 -3.27
CA THR A 141 4.11 9.64 -4.14
C THR A 141 4.13 9.18 -5.58
N ILE A 142 3.12 9.58 -6.32
CA ILE A 142 2.99 9.32 -7.75
C ILE A 142 3.53 10.52 -8.53
N VAL A 143 4.41 10.26 -9.48
CA VAL A 143 4.96 11.29 -10.37
C VAL A 143 4.19 11.26 -11.68
N VAL A 144 3.59 12.39 -12.03
CA VAL A 144 2.91 12.58 -13.31
C VAL A 144 3.79 13.47 -14.22
N ARG A 145 4.17 12.95 -15.37
CA ARG A 145 4.98 13.66 -16.37
C ARG A 145 4.09 14.23 -17.46
N GLU A 146 4.36 15.44 -17.93
CA GLU A 146 3.84 15.88 -19.23
C GLU A 146 4.64 15.17 -20.33
N LEU A 147 3.94 14.52 -21.26
CA LEU A 147 4.51 13.93 -22.46
C LEU A 147 4.73 15.00 -23.54
#